data_01bbb94091c5a76884fdc25eeed8187e
#
_entry.id   01bbb94091c5a76884fdc25eeed8187e
#
_cell.length_a   1.000
_cell.length_b   1.000
_cell.length_c   1.000
_cell.angle_alpha   90.00
_cell.angle_beta   90.00
_cell.angle_gamma   90.00
#
_symmetry.space_group_name_H-M   'P 1'
#
loop_
_entity.id
_entity.type
_entity.pdbx_description
1 polymer ?
#
loop_
_entity_poly.entity_id
_entity_poly.type
_entity_poly.pdbx_seq_one_letter_code
_entity_poly.pdbx_strand_id
1 'polypeptide(L)'
;FETFDAERYYVSYGDGTIEDLTSDQVTLVNGGDSVKFTGLTPNQSNVVVNVTAKKVGIQNKKKEYIRSEKITINKTVSAASTEVSGLTTSTYFGTRVEDSSISLNLPDIVEIVGVYESLDTSAPTLDSITFPTGLNLDTASILGEKVIGSTSGAVAQVVTRSSATKVEIAYLNSSKFTVGEIVNFEESNITSVVQVVSDGNFQDITQEYTLDKGQRDQFYDYGRIVKKSNYIPSRQLLIIFNWFDIPSNDTGDVFTVDSYPSESFKSDIPLLPSGVRASDTLDFRPRVPRFTATNASPFAFSSRNFTASTNPQLVVTPQESSLIGYEYYLPRIDKVVIGVN
;
A
#
# COMPACT_ATOMS: atom_id res chain seq x y z
N PHE A 1 30.35 12.28 0.58
CA PHE A 1 31.01 11.75 -0.61
C PHE A 1 32.28 11.00 -0.20
N GLU A 2 32.64 9.96 -0.96
CA GLU A 2 33.89 9.23 -0.79
C GLU A 2 35.07 9.93 -1.48
N THR A 3 36.28 9.52 -1.15
CA THR A 3 37.48 10.01 -1.82
C THR A 3 37.46 9.67 -3.32
N PHE A 4 38.13 10.51 -4.12
CA PHE A 4 38.19 10.33 -5.56
C PHE A 4 38.63 8.92 -5.96
N ASP A 5 37.91 8.37 -6.92
CA ASP A 5 38.22 7.11 -7.58
C ASP A 5 37.99 7.30 -9.09
N ALA A 6 39.02 7.07 -9.91
CA ALA A 6 38.96 7.31 -11.32
C ALA A 6 37.96 6.48 -12.11
N GLU A 7 37.52 5.34 -11.56
CA GLU A 7 36.47 4.49 -12.17
C GLU A 7 35.05 4.95 -11.85
N ARG A 8 34.89 5.85 -10.88
CA ARG A 8 33.59 6.22 -10.33
C ARG A 8 33.27 7.72 -10.37
N TYR A 9 34.30 8.54 -10.72
CA TYR A 9 34.14 9.97 -10.79
C TYR A 9 34.33 10.44 -12.22
N TYR A 10 33.26 10.81 -12.86
CA TYR A 10 33.30 11.34 -14.25
C TYR A 10 32.14 12.31 -14.47
N VAL A 11 32.24 13.11 -15.51
CA VAL A 11 31.19 14.07 -15.90
C VAL A 11 30.73 13.72 -17.32
N SER A 12 29.42 13.71 -17.51
CA SER A 12 28.81 13.59 -18.83
C SER A 12 28.06 14.86 -19.21
N TYR A 13 28.11 15.18 -20.49
CA TYR A 13 27.55 16.40 -21.03
C TYR A 13 26.36 16.12 -21.96
N GLY A 14 25.51 17.13 -22.18
CA GLY A 14 24.32 17.01 -22.99
C GLY A 14 24.54 16.63 -24.46
N ASP A 15 25.75 16.76 -24.97
CA ASP A 15 26.14 16.31 -26.29
C ASP A 15 26.57 14.82 -26.36
N GLY A 16 26.53 14.14 -25.21
CA GLY A 16 26.92 12.74 -25.07
C GLY A 16 28.40 12.51 -24.81
N THR A 17 29.22 13.56 -24.70
CA THR A 17 30.64 13.40 -24.34
C THR A 17 30.80 13.12 -22.85
N ILE A 18 31.86 12.36 -22.51
CA ILE A 18 32.23 12.01 -21.13
C ILE A 18 33.61 12.61 -20.87
N GLU A 19 33.76 13.24 -19.71
CA GLU A 19 35.04 13.74 -19.22
C GLU A 19 35.45 12.92 -18.00
N ASP A 20 36.53 12.16 -18.13
CA ASP A 20 37.14 11.45 -17.00
C ASP A 20 37.87 12.47 -16.14
N LEU A 21 37.62 12.40 -14.83
CA LEU A 21 38.21 13.33 -13.89
C LEU A 21 39.56 12.80 -13.36
N THR A 22 40.38 13.74 -12.92
CA THR A 22 41.63 13.48 -12.22
C THR A 22 41.52 13.91 -10.75
N SER A 23 42.39 13.39 -9.89
CA SER A 23 42.36 13.64 -8.46
C SER A 23 42.52 15.13 -8.07
N ASP A 24 43.18 15.93 -8.89
CA ASP A 24 43.36 17.36 -8.70
C ASP A 24 42.15 18.20 -9.11
N GLN A 25 41.26 17.62 -9.91
CA GLN A 25 39.98 18.24 -10.28
C GLN A 25 38.87 18.04 -9.22
N VAL A 26 39.04 17.10 -8.29
CA VAL A 26 38.01 16.71 -7.31
C VAL A 26 38.48 17.01 -5.89
N THR A 27 37.73 17.84 -5.17
CA THR A 27 38.05 18.16 -3.79
C THR A 27 36.82 17.92 -2.91
N LEU A 28 36.98 17.12 -1.85
CA LEU A 28 35.98 16.99 -0.82
C LEU A 28 35.98 18.25 0.09
N VAL A 29 34.79 18.77 0.37
CA VAL A 29 34.58 19.98 1.17
C VAL A 29 33.72 19.61 2.38
N ASN A 30 33.88 20.33 3.48
CA ASN A 30 33.12 20.13 4.73
C ASN A 30 33.14 18.69 5.25
N GLY A 31 34.32 18.06 5.22
CA GLY A 31 34.45 16.69 5.72
C GLY A 31 33.80 15.59 4.85
N GLY A 32 33.50 15.90 3.60
CA GLY A 32 32.86 14.99 2.67
C GLY A 32 31.36 15.23 2.44
N ASP A 33 30.77 16.25 3.08
CA ASP A 33 29.37 16.60 2.84
C ASP A 33 29.12 17.23 1.47
N SER A 34 30.19 17.72 0.85
CA SER A 34 30.14 18.34 -0.48
C SER A 34 31.37 17.95 -1.30
N VAL A 35 31.22 17.93 -2.60
CA VAL A 35 32.31 17.75 -3.56
C VAL A 35 32.42 18.95 -4.47
N LYS A 36 33.63 19.44 -4.68
CA LYS A 36 33.92 20.54 -5.60
C LYS A 36 34.71 20.02 -6.79
N PHE A 37 34.26 20.36 -7.97
CA PHE A 37 34.93 20.06 -9.23
C PHE A 37 35.58 21.35 -9.77
N THR A 38 36.77 21.23 -10.30
CA THR A 38 37.50 22.34 -10.89
C THR A 38 38.12 21.92 -12.22
N GLY A 39 38.31 22.87 -13.12
CA GLY A 39 38.96 22.60 -14.41
C GLY A 39 38.13 21.77 -15.39
N LEU A 40 36.80 21.75 -15.23
CA LEU A 40 35.90 21.07 -16.17
C LEU A 40 35.85 21.79 -17.51
N THR A 41 35.53 21.07 -18.59
CA THR A 41 35.35 21.63 -19.93
C THR A 41 34.33 22.76 -19.93
N PRO A 42 34.72 23.98 -20.35
CA PRO A 42 33.83 25.15 -20.25
C PRO A 42 32.70 25.12 -21.29
N ASN A 43 31.64 25.90 -21.03
CA ASN A 43 30.52 26.14 -21.96
C ASN A 43 29.69 24.89 -22.28
N GLN A 44 29.70 23.90 -21.43
CA GLN A 44 28.87 22.69 -21.58
C GLN A 44 27.46 22.90 -20.99
N SER A 45 26.47 22.21 -21.56
CA SER A 45 25.08 22.19 -21.09
C SER A 45 24.70 20.80 -20.59
N ASN A 46 23.66 20.73 -19.74
CA ASN A 46 23.13 19.49 -19.18
C ASN A 46 24.23 18.61 -18.56
N VAL A 47 24.97 19.19 -17.64
CA VAL A 47 26.08 18.52 -16.96
C VAL A 47 25.54 17.52 -15.93
N VAL A 48 25.88 16.27 -16.08
CA VAL A 48 25.61 15.20 -15.13
C VAL A 48 26.90 14.75 -14.50
N VAL A 49 26.96 14.77 -13.17
CA VAL A 49 28.15 14.39 -12.40
C VAL A 49 27.92 13.04 -11.77
N ASN A 50 28.84 12.11 -12.03
CA ASN A 50 28.84 10.78 -11.40
C ASN A 50 29.88 10.77 -10.28
N VAL A 51 29.45 10.42 -9.07
CA VAL A 51 30.26 10.46 -7.85
C VAL A 51 29.88 9.34 -6.91
N THR A 52 30.80 8.90 -6.08
CA THR A 52 30.50 7.93 -5.02
C THR A 52 30.10 8.65 -3.74
N ALA A 53 28.93 8.31 -3.25
CA ALA A 53 28.47 8.76 -1.94
C ALA A 53 28.41 7.57 -0.98
N LYS A 54 28.76 7.82 0.28
CA LYS A 54 28.60 6.87 1.37
C LYS A 54 27.58 7.39 2.36
N LYS A 55 26.60 6.57 2.65
CA LYS A 55 25.67 6.83 3.74
C LYS A 55 25.95 5.89 4.91
N VAL A 56 26.20 6.44 6.07
CA VAL A 56 26.34 5.71 7.33
C VAL A 56 25.09 5.89 8.18
N GLY A 57 24.83 4.97 9.12
CA GLY A 57 23.66 5.08 9.99
C GLY A 57 22.34 4.85 9.22
N ILE A 58 22.34 3.91 8.30
CA ILE A 58 21.13 3.46 7.57
C ILE A 58 20.08 3.03 8.59
N GLN A 59 18.85 3.54 8.44
CA GLN A 59 17.73 3.30 9.34
C GLN A 59 16.64 2.49 8.66
N ASN A 60 15.99 1.62 9.41
CA ASN A 60 14.83 0.90 8.91
C ASN A 60 13.65 1.85 8.73
N LYS A 61 12.99 1.77 7.58
CA LYS A 61 11.66 2.36 7.38
C LYS A 61 10.63 1.61 8.20
N LYS A 62 9.54 2.29 8.57
CA LYS A 62 8.42 1.67 9.26
C LYS A 62 7.23 1.53 8.33
N LYS A 63 6.50 0.45 8.49
CA LYS A 63 5.21 0.21 7.85
C LYS A 63 4.12 0.16 8.91
N GLU A 64 3.01 0.83 8.64
CA GLU A 64 1.79 0.76 9.44
C GLU A 64 0.74 -0.05 8.69
N TYR A 65 0.14 -1.01 9.36
CA TYR A 65 -0.94 -1.81 8.78
C TYR A 65 -2.25 -1.06 8.88
N ILE A 66 -2.71 -0.53 7.76
CA ILE A 66 -3.98 0.18 7.64
C ILE A 66 -5.04 -0.80 7.18
N ARG A 67 -6.10 -0.92 7.98
CA ARG A 67 -7.23 -1.82 7.71
C ARG A 67 -8.47 -1.05 7.30
N SER A 68 -9.32 -1.72 6.51
CA SER A 68 -10.62 -1.19 6.09
C SER A 68 -10.55 0.12 5.28
N GLU A 69 -9.49 0.29 4.47
CA GLU A 69 -9.46 1.36 3.47
C GLU A 69 -10.57 1.13 2.45
N LYS A 70 -11.20 2.22 2.00
CA LYS A 70 -12.35 2.17 1.09
C LYS A 70 -12.09 2.98 -0.16
N ILE A 71 -12.47 2.43 -1.32
CA ILE A 71 -12.50 3.17 -2.57
C ILE A 71 -13.82 2.90 -3.29
N THR A 72 -14.43 3.95 -3.84
CA THR A 72 -15.63 3.86 -4.64
C THR A 72 -15.27 4.00 -6.11
N ILE A 73 -15.74 3.07 -6.95
CA ILE A 73 -15.49 3.05 -8.39
C ILE A 73 -16.80 3.25 -9.12
N ASN A 74 -16.80 4.21 -10.04
CA ASN A 74 -17.98 4.58 -10.81
C ASN A 74 -18.03 3.84 -12.15
N LYS A 75 -19.23 3.74 -12.71
CA LYS A 75 -19.43 3.24 -14.06
C LYS A 75 -19.08 4.32 -15.09
N THR A 76 -18.53 3.91 -16.23
CA THR A 76 -18.34 4.81 -17.36
C THR A 76 -19.66 5.09 -18.06
N VAL A 77 -19.83 6.31 -18.55
CA VAL A 77 -20.90 6.67 -19.49
C VAL A 77 -20.29 6.83 -20.87
N SER A 78 -21.01 6.37 -21.88
CA SER A 78 -20.64 6.70 -23.27
C SER A 78 -20.74 8.22 -23.45
N ALA A 79 -19.84 8.80 -24.26
CA ALA A 79 -19.78 10.25 -24.51
C ALA A 79 -21.08 10.86 -25.06
N ALA A 80 -22.01 10.02 -25.50
CA ALA A 80 -23.29 10.44 -26.11
C ALA A 80 -24.50 10.29 -25.19
N SER A 81 -24.35 9.79 -23.95
CA SER A 81 -25.48 9.55 -23.05
C SER A 81 -25.31 10.21 -21.70
N THR A 82 -26.39 10.76 -21.19
CA THR A 82 -26.50 11.12 -19.80
C THR A 82 -26.54 9.84 -18.98
N GLU A 83 -25.84 9.78 -17.84
CA GLU A 83 -25.85 8.62 -16.97
C GLU A 83 -27.25 8.40 -16.41
N VAL A 84 -27.90 7.34 -16.88
CA VAL A 84 -29.28 7.01 -16.49
C VAL A 84 -29.39 6.62 -15.02
N SER A 85 -28.28 6.23 -14.42
CA SER A 85 -28.22 5.73 -13.04
C SER A 85 -27.76 6.77 -12.04
N GLY A 86 -27.51 8.02 -12.44
CA GLY A 86 -26.96 9.06 -11.55
C GLY A 86 -25.49 8.82 -11.14
N LEU A 87 -24.80 7.87 -11.77
CA LEU A 87 -23.40 7.56 -11.49
C LEU A 87 -22.50 8.56 -12.21
N THR A 88 -21.44 8.96 -11.53
CA THR A 88 -20.39 9.76 -12.13
C THR A 88 -19.51 8.90 -13.05
N THR A 89 -18.86 9.51 -14.02
CA THR A 89 -18.09 8.80 -15.04
C THR A 89 -16.63 9.17 -15.01
N SER A 90 -15.79 8.22 -15.44
CA SER A 90 -14.40 8.45 -15.76
C SER A 90 -14.09 7.94 -17.15
N THR A 91 -13.26 8.65 -17.90
CA THR A 91 -12.76 8.22 -19.21
C THR A 91 -11.45 7.47 -19.13
N TYR A 92 -10.84 7.43 -17.96
CA TYR A 92 -9.50 6.90 -17.78
C TYR A 92 -9.52 5.43 -17.35
N PHE A 93 -8.78 4.60 -18.09
CA PHE A 93 -8.64 3.18 -17.79
C PHE A 93 -8.07 2.95 -16.38
N GLY A 94 -8.63 1.97 -15.70
CA GLY A 94 -8.29 1.63 -14.32
C GLY A 94 -9.12 2.36 -13.26
N THR A 95 -10.06 3.21 -13.66
CA THR A 95 -10.92 3.98 -12.75
C THR A 95 -12.42 3.70 -12.94
N ARG A 96 -12.78 2.72 -13.76
CA ARG A 96 -14.15 2.41 -14.15
C ARG A 96 -14.53 0.99 -13.79
N VAL A 97 -15.79 0.74 -13.49
CA VAL A 97 -16.30 -0.59 -13.10
C VAL A 97 -16.19 -1.64 -14.22
N GLU A 98 -16.26 -1.22 -15.48
CA GLU A 98 -16.17 -2.10 -16.65
C GLU A 98 -14.73 -2.46 -17.03
N ASP A 99 -13.74 -1.79 -16.48
CA ASP A 99 -12.33 -2.06 -16.77
C ASP A 99 -11.95 -3.49 -16.37
N SER A 100 -11.11 -4.12 -17.15
CA SER A 100 -10.57 -5.45 -16.83
C SER A 100 -9.63 -5.41 -15.63
N SER A 101 -9.08 -4.24 -15.33
CA SER A 101 -8.20 -4.00 -14.20
C SER A 101 -8.54 -2.65 -13.57
N ILE A 102 -8.86 -2.63 -12.29
CA ILE A 102 -9.27 -1.45 -11.54
C ILE A 102 -8.21 -1.14 -10.48
N SER A 103 -7.70 0.09 -10.48
CA SER A 103 -6.69 0.55 -9.52
C SER A 103 -7.30 0.76 -8.14
N LEU A 104 -6.55 0.38 -7.11
CA LEU A 104 -6.85 0.72 -5.72
C LEU A 104 -6.21 2.06 -5.29
N ASN A 105 -5.49 2.71 -6.21
CA ASN A 105 -4.86 4.02 -6.03
C ASN A 105 -3.80 4.11 -4.91
N LEU A 106 -3.41 2.97 -4.37
CA LEU A 106 -2.44 2.82 -3.31
C LEU A 106 -1.47 1.68 -3.62
N PRO A 107 -0.22 1.77 -3.23
CA PRO A 107 0.74 0.66 -3.30
C PRO A 107 0.61 -0.26 -2.09
N ASP A 108 1.31 -1.39 -2.15
CA ASP A 108 1.55 -2.28 -1.01
C ASP A 108 0.27 -2.83 -0.37
N ILE A 109 -0.65 -3.28 -1.23
CA ILE A 109 -1.92 -3.87 -0.80
C ILE A 109 -1.67 -5.24 -0.19
N VAL A 110 -2.31 -5.51 0.93
CA VAL A 110 -2.20 -6.78 1.65
C VAL A 110 -3.28 -7.75 1.19
N GLU A 111 -4.54 -7.34 1.29
CA GLU A 111 -5.69 -8.19 0.95
C GLU A 111 -6.92 -7.37 0.56
N ILE A 112 -7.84 -8.00 -0.14
CA ILE A 112 -9.19 -7.49 -0.39
C ILE A 112 -10.11 -8.08 0.68
N VAL A 113 -10.83 -7.22 1.37
CA VAL A 113 -11.88 -7.58 2.34
C VAL A 113 -13.19 -7.84 1.61
N GLY A 114 -13.53 -7.00 0.64
CA GLY A 114 -14.72 -7.18 -0.18
C GLY A 114 -14.78 -6.25 -1.38
N VAL A 115 -15.48 -6.71 -2.42
CA VAL A 115 -15.86 -5.94 -3.61
C VAL A 115 -17.38 -6.01 -3.72
N TYR A 116 -18.02 -4.89 -3.50
CA TYR A 116 -19.47 -4.80 -3.38
C TYR A 116 -20.05 -3.93 -4.48
N GLU A 117 -20.98 -4.48 -5.26
CA GLU A 117 -21.73 -3.75 -6.29
C GLU A 117 -23.04 -3.24 -5.69
N SER A 118 -23.38 -1.98 -5.91
CA SER A 118 -24.66 -1.42 -5.47
C SER A 118 -25.85 -2.13 -6.11
N LEU A 119 -26.94 -2.28 -5.38
CA LEU A 119 -28.21 -2.79 -5.91
C LEU A 119 -29.05 -1.71 -6.62
N ASP A 120 -28.71 -0.43 -6.43
CA ASP A 120 -29.42 0.70 -7.04
C ASP A 120 -28.45 1.75 -7.59
N THR A 121 -28.91 2.99 -7.77
CA THR A 121 -28.12 4.11 -8.33
C THR A 121 -27.28 4.85 -7.30
N SER A 122 -27.45 4.52 -6.01
CA SER A 122 -26.64 5.10 -4.93
C SER A 122 -25.33 4.33 -4.73
N ALA A 123 -24.42 4.89 -3.93
CA ALA A 123 -23.24 4.16 -3.49
C ALA A 123 -23.64 2.95 -2.63
N PRO A 124 -22.91 1.82 -2.73
CA PRO A 124 -23.16 0.68 -1.86
C PRO A 124 -23.06 1.08 -0.39
N THR A 125 -24.03 0.65 0.41
CA THR A 125 -24.00 0.75 1.87
C THR A 125 -23.74 -0.62 2.46
N LEU A 126 -22.97 -0.69 3.53
CA LEU A 126 -22.59 -1.97 4.16
C LEU A 126 -23.64 -2.45 5.16
N ASP A 127 -23.59 -3.74 5.43
CA ASP A 127 -24.30 -4.33 6.59
C ASP A 127 -23.83 -3.63 7.86
N SER A 128 -24.72 -3.49 8.82
CA SER A 128 -24.40 -2.82 10.07
C SER A 128 -25.05 -3.49 11.28
N ILE A 129 -24.38 -3.38 12.41
CA ILE A 129 -24.89 -3.83 13.71
C ILE A 129 -24.94 -2.67 14.69
N THR A 130 -26.05 -2.65 15.46
CA THR A 130 -26.29 -1.62 16.48
C THR A 130 -26.36 -2.29 17.85
N PHE A 131 -25.85 -1.59 18.85
CA PHE A 131 -25.66 -2.03 20.21
C PHE A 131 -26.31 -1.08 21.20
N PRO A 132 -26.46 -1.48 22.48
CA PRO A 132 -26.89 -0.60 23.55
C PRO A 132 -25.98 0.64 23.70
N THR A 133 -26.55 1.68 24.28
CA THR A 133 -25.78 2.89 24.63
C THR A 133 -24.72 2.60 25.71
N GLY A 134 -23.64 3.38 25.68
CA GLY A 134 -22.55 3.30 26.66
C GLY A 134 -21.29 2.57 26.21
N LEU A 135 -21.27 1.99 25.00
CA LEU A 135 -20.08 1.30 24.46
C LEU A 135 -19.06 2.25 23.86
N ASN A 136 -19.50 3.41 23.37
CA ASN A 136 -18.65 4.41 22.69
C ASN A 136 -17.83 3.80 21.52
N LEU A 137 -18.47 3.00 20.67
CA LEU A 137 -17.83 2.25 19.60
C LEU A 137 -17.06 3.13 18.61
N ASP A 138 -17.46 4.38 18.44
CA ASP A 138 -16.78 5.38 17.62
C ASP A 138 -15.35 5.68 18.09
N THR A 139 -15.05 5.45 19.35
CA THR A 139 -13.73 5.66 19.96
C THR A 139 -13.09 4.41 20.53
N ALA A 140 -13.89 3.48 21.05
CA ALA A 140 -13.42 2.30 21.77
C ALA A 140 -13.14 1.10 20.85
N SER A 141 -13.88 0.94 19.73
CA SER A 141 -13.62 -0.13 18.77
C SER A 141 -12.44 0.21 17.86
N ILE A 142 -11.86 -0.81 17.27
CA ILE A 142 -10.71 -0.68 16.37
C ILE A 142 -11.15 -0.93 14.93
N LEU A 143 -10.78 -0.06 14.00
CA LEU A 143 -11.04 -0.30 12.58
C LEU A 143 -10.31 -1.54 12.10
N GLY A 144 -11.03 -2.38 11.37
CA GLY A 144 -10.49 -3.63 10.85
C GLY A 144 -10.40 -4.77 11.85
N GLU A 145 -10.78 -4.58 13.12
CA GLU A 145 -10.89 -5.69 14.08
C GLU A 145 -12.02 -6.63 13.71
N LYS A 146 -11.89 -7.89 14.10
CA LYS A 146 -12.94 -8.89 13.89
C LYS A 146 -13.95 -8.85 15.01
N VAL A 147 -15.21 -9.03 14.62
CA VAL A 147 -16.35 -9.22 15.51
C VAL A 147 -16.89 -10.61 15.29
N ILE A 148 -17.07 -11.38 16.37
CA ILE A 148 -17.48 -12.78 16.34
C ILE A 148 -18.79 -12.96 17.10
N GLY A 149 -19.78 -13.54 16.44
CA GLY A 149 -21.06 -13.90 17.04
C GLY A 149 -20.97 -15.23 17.78
N SER A 150 -21.40 -15.22 19.04
CA SER A 150 -21.32 -16.40 19.92
C SER A 150 -22.29 -17.50 19.54
N THR A 151 -23.40 -17.17 18.88
CA THR A 151 -24.48 -18.12 18.54
C THR A 151 -24.51 -18.41 17.05
N SER A 152 -24.43 -17.39 16.20
CA SER A 152 -24.47 -17.52 14.75
C SER A 152 -23.17 -18.07 14.16
N GLY A 153 -22.04 -17.89 14.87
CA GLY A 153 -20.71 -18.14 14.34
C GLY A 153 -20.32 -17.16 13.22
N ALA A 154 -21.06 -16.07 13.07
CA ALA A 154 -20.73 -15.01 12.13
C ALA A 154 -19.42 -14.35 12.51
N VAL A 155 -18.58 -14.11 11.51
CA VAL A 155 -17.33 -13.37 11.64
C VAL A 155 -17.37 -12.22 10.65
N ALA A 156 -17.16 -11.01 11.15
CA ALA A 156 -17.13 -9.82 10.32
C ALA A 156 -16.00 -8.90 10.74
N GLN A 157 -15.55 -8.07 9.81
CA GLN A 157 -14.56 -7.01 10.06
C GLN A 157 -15.27 -5.68 10.24
N VAL A 158 -14.85 -4.88 11.23
CA VAL A 158 -15.32 -3.50 11.42
C VAL A 158 -14.77 -2.64 10.30
N VAL A 159 -15.65 -2.08 9.47
CA VAL A 159 -15.25 -1.22 8.33
C VAL A 159 -15.42 0.26 8.65
N THR A 160 -16.50 0.61 9.34
CA THR A 160 -16.76 2.01 9.73
C THR A 160 -17.31 2.05 11.14
N ARG A 161 -16.81 2.99 11.92
CA ARG A 161 -17.35 3.35 13.23
C ARG A 161 -18.36 4.47 13.04
N SER A 162 -19.63 4.11 12.78
CA SER A 162 -20.65 5.05 12.34
C SER A 162 -21.18 5.93 13.49
N SER A 163 -21.21 5.40 14.70
CA SER A 163 -21.59 6.13 15.91
C SER A 163 -21.13 5.40 17.17
N ALA A 164 -21.40 5.99 18.35
CA ALA A 164 -21.12 5.37 19.64
C ALA A 164 -21.80 4.01 19.86
N THR A 165 -22.83 3.69 19.07
CA THR A 165 -23.62 2.46 19.20
C THR A 165 -23.68 1.64 17.92
N LYS A 166 -23.08 2.09 16.80
CA LYS A 166 -23.26 1.46 15.49
C LYS A 166 -21.92 1.34 14.76
N VAL A 167 -21.67 0.15 14.22
CA VAL A 167 -20.58 -0.09 13.28
C VAL A 167 -21.09 -0.67 11.96
N GLU A 168 -20.47 -0.29 10.86
CA GLU A 168 -20.63 -0.98 9.58
C GLU A 168 -19.58 -2.10 9.49
N ILE A 169 -19.96 -3.20 8.90
CA ILE A 169 -19.20 -4.43 8.88
C ILE A 169 -19.14 -5.03 7.49
N ALA A 170 -18.08 -5.79 7.24
CA ALA A 170 -17.95 -6.72 6.12
C ALA A 170 -17.88 -8.15 6.67
N TYR A 171 -18.80 -9.02 6.27
CA TYR A 171 -18.75 -10.41 6.68
C TYR A 171 -17.56 -11.14 6.05
N LEU A 172 -16.85 -11.91 6.86
CA LEU A 172 -15.71 -12.72 6.43
C LEU A 172 -16.09 -14.20 6.20
N ASN A 173 -17.32 -14.58 6.56
CA ASN A 173 -17.90 -15.89 6.29
C ASN A 173 -19.38 -15.72 5.89
N SER A 174 -20.02 -16.84 5.52
CA SER A 174 -21.43 -16.87 5.07
C SER A 174 -22.46 -16.72 6.17
N SER A 175 -22.07 -16.79 7.44
CA SER A 175 -22.97 -16.59 8.57
C SER A 175 -23.27 -15.13 8.79
N LYS A 176 -24.48 -14.81 9.26
CA LYS A 176 -24.89 -13.45 9.63
C LYS A 176 -25.23 -13.36 11.13
N PHE A 177 -24.98 -12.20 11.71
CA PHE A 177 -25.36 -11.94 13.09
C PHE A 177 -26.88 -11.97 13.28
N THR A 178 -27.30 -12.35 14.48
CA THR A 178 -28.70 -12.38 14.89
C THR A 178 -28.97 -11.39 16.02
N VAL A 179 -30.16 -10.80 16.01
CA VAL A 179 -30.58 -9.91 17.09
C VAL A 179 -30.67 -10.70 18.41
N GLY A 180 -30.13 -10.15 19.47
CA GLY A 180 -30.09 -10.76 20.79
C GLY A 180 -28.89 -11.62 21.09
N GLU A 181 -28.03 -11.92 20.10
CA GLU A 181 -26.79 -12.67 20.36
C GLU A 181 -25.69 -11.78 20.97
N ILE A 182 -24.79 -12.41 21.68
CA ILE A 182 -23.59 -11.79 22.21
C ILE A 182 -22.52 -11.82 21.12
N VAL A 183 -21.86 -10.70 20.88
CA VAL A 183 -20.68 -10.61 20.01
C VAL A 183 -19.47 -10.15 20.79
N ASN A 184 -18.30 -10.59 20.33
CA ASN A 184 -17.00 -10.23 20.88
C ASN A 184 -16.17 -9.52 19.81
N PHE A 185 -15.63 -8.37 20.15
CA PHE A 185 -14.64 -7.65 19.37
C PHE A 185 -13.25 -8.15 19.81
N GLU A 186 -12.46 -8.68 18.88
CA GLU A 186 -11.25 -9.45 19.24
C GLU A 186 -10.12 -8.60 19.82
N GLU A 187 -9.96 -7.37 19.38
CA GLU A 187 -8.81 -6.54 19.76
C GLU A 187 -9.18 -5.52 20.85
N SER A 188 -10.32 -4.88 20.72
CA SER A 188 -10.81 -3.93 21.72
C SER A 188 -11.39 -4.61 22.96
N ASN A 189 -11.57 -5.93 22.92
CA ASN A 189 -12.17 -6.74 24.01
C ASN A 189 -13.58 -6.28 24.43
N ILE A 190 -14.30 -5.65 23.54
CA ILE A 190 -15.69 -5.25 23.77
C ILE A 190 -16.56 -6.48 23.58
N THR A 191 -17.46 -6.71 24.56
CA THR A 191 -18.49 -7.75 24.49
C THR A 191 -19.85 -7.09 24.67
N SER A 192 -20.78 -7.35 23.76
CA SER A 192 -22.12 -6.76 23.85
C SER A 192 -23.17 -7.58 23.10
N VAL A 193 -24.42 -7.27 23.38
CA VAL A 193 -25.59 -7.88 22.74
C VAL A 193 -25.98 -7.06 21.51
N VAL A 194 -26.18 -7.73 20.38
CA VAL A 194 -26.67 -7.11 19.13
C VAL A 194 -28.14 -6.70 19.31
N GLN A 195 -28.44 -5.43 19.14
CA GLN A 195 -29.84 -4.91 19.22
C GLN A 195 -30.51 -4.87 17.85
N VAL A 196 -29.76 -4.46 16.81
CA VAL A 196 -30.29 -4.36 15.46
C VAL A 196 -29.22 -4.85 14.47
N VAL A 197 -29.65 -5.65 13.52
CA VAL A 197 -28.87 -6.00 12.31
C VAL A 197 -29.58 -5.33 11.14
N SER A 198 -28.83 -4.61 10.32
CA SER A 198 -29.36 -3.95 9.11
C SER A 198 -28.56 -4.40 7.91
N ASP A 199 -29.26 -4.87 6.89
CA ASP A 199 -28.62 -5.23 5.61
C ASP A 199 -28.20 -3.96 4.86
N GLY A 200 -27.08 -4.08 4.18
CA GLY A 200 -26.59 -3.07 3.23
C GLY A 200 -27.31 -3.14 1.89
N ASN A 201 -27.00 -2.17 1.03
CA ASN A 201 -27.53 -2.11 -0.33
C ASN A 201 -26.46 -2.55 -1.33
N PHE A 202 -26.08 -3.82 -1.30
CA PHE A 202 -25.02 -4.33 -2.18
C PHE A 202 -25.19 -5.82 -2.51
N GLN A 203 -24.54 -6.21 -3.61
CA GLN A 203 -24.23 -7.58 -3.97
C GLN A 203 -22.72 -7.80 -3.80
N ASP A 204 -22.33 -8.86 -3.11
CA ASP A 204 -20.93 -9.28 -2.98
C ASP A 204 -20.46 -9.96 -4.28
N ILE A 205 -19.49 -9.35 -4.95
CA ILE A 205 -18.87 -9.84 -6.17
C ILE A 205 -17.36 -10.06 -6.01
N THR A 206 -16.88 -10.20 -4.79
CA THR A 206 -15.46 -10.39 -4.48
C THR A 206 -14.86 -11.55 -5.27
N GLN A 207 -15.62 -12.61 -5.47
CA GLN A 207 -15.18 -13.80 -6.20
C GLN A 207 -14.90 -13.57 -7.68
N GLU A 208 -15.42 -12.48 -8.26
CA GLU A 208 -15.21 -12.11 -9.67
C GLU A 208 -13.84 -11.48 -9.94
N TYR A 209 -13.06 -11.23 -8.89
CA TYR A 209 -11.78 -10.54 -8.97
C TYR A 209 -10.63 -11.30 -8.32
N THR A 210 -9.42 -11.02 -8.82
CA THR A 210 -8.15 -11.35 -8.15
C THR A 210 -7.42 -10.08 -7.76
N LEU A 211 -6.63 -10.15 -6.70
CA LEU A 211 -5.78 -9.04 -6.25
C LEU A 211 -4.40 -9.14 -6.87
N ASP A 212 -3.94 -8.04 -7.49
CA ASP A 212 -2.54 -7.74 -7.71
C ASP A 212 -2.10 -6.73 -6.65
N LYS A 213 -1.21 -7.14 -5.76
CA LYS A 213 -0.78 -6.35 -4.58
C LYS A 213 0.09 -5.14 -4.93
N GLY A 214 0.45 -4.95 -6.20
CA GLY A 214 1.31 -3.86 -6.65
C GLY A 214 2.80 -4.12 -6.47
N GLN A 215 3.21 -5.33 -6.09
CA GLN A 215 4.62 -5.68 -5.95
C GLN A 215 5.27 -5.85 -7.32
N ARG A 216 6.32 -5.06 -7.61
CA ARG A 216 7.15 -5.17 -8.81
C ARG A 216 8.59 -5.39 -8.39
N ASP A 217 9.42 -5.89 -9.28
CA ASP A 217 10.84 -6.15 -8.96
C ASP A 217 11.59 -4.89 -8.57
N GLN A 218 11.28 -3.75 -9.18
CA GLN A 218 12.03 -2.51 -9.02
C GLN A 218 11.30 -1.43 -8.22
N PHE A 219 9.99 -1.57 -7.97
CA PHE A 219 9.19 -0.56 -7.28
C PHE A 219 7.88 -1.12 -6.74
N TYR A 220 7.25 -0.39 -5.82
CA TYR A 220 5.87 -0.62 -5.41
C TYR A 220 4.93 0.17 -6.32
N ASP A 221 4.17 -0.56 -7.15
CA ASP A 221 3.15 -0.02 -8.03
C ASP A 221 1.80 0.07 -7.33
N TYR A 222 0.82 0.73 -7.95
CA TYR A 222 -0.56 0.69 -7.49
C TYR A 222 -1.09 -0.74 -7.48
N GLY A 223 -1.64 -1.15 -6.34
CA GLY A 223 -2.43 -2.36 -6.29
C GLY A 223 -3.69 -2.24 -7.12
N ARG A 224 -4.21 -3.37 -7.60
CA ARG A 224 -5.39 -3.42 -8.44
C ARG A 224 -6.15 -4.72 -8.27
N ILE A 225 -7.42 -4.66 -8.53
CA ILE A 225 -8.24 -5.85 -8.74
C ILE A 225 -8.32 -6.14 -10.24
N VAL A 226 -8.23 -7.42 -10.59
CA VAL A 226 -8.26 -7.90 -11.98
C VAL A 226 -9.42 -8.87 -12.13
N LYS A 227 -10.25 -8.67 -13.14
CA LYS A 227 -11.40 -9.55 -13.43
C LYS A 227 -10.96 -10.97 -13.75
N LYS A 228 -11.64 -11.94 -13.19
CA LYS A 228 -11.49 -13.38 -13.51
C LYS A 228 -12.45 -13.84 -14.58
N SER A 229 -13.57 -13.17 -14.74
CA SER A 229 -14.69 -13.57 -15.56
C SER A 229 -15.11 -12.49 -16.54
N ASN A 230 -16.09 -12.80 -17.37
CA ASN A 230 -16.73 -11.83 -18.27
C ASN A 230 -17.82 -10.99 -17.56
N TYR A 231 -17.99 -11.13 -16.25
CA TYR A 231 -18.92 -10.33 -15.48
C TYR A 231 -18.56 -8.85 -15.59
N ILE A 232 -19.53 -8.02 -15.92
CA ILE A 232 -19.37 -6.57 -15.99
C ILE A 232 -20.35 -5.94 -15.00
N PRO A 233 -19.88 -5.31 -13.94
CA PRO A 233 -20.75 -4.62 -13.01
C PRO A 233 -21.60 -3.57 -13.71
N SER A 234 -22.86 -3.49 -13.33
CA SER A 234 -23.83 -2.53 -13.89
C SER A 234 -23.95 -1.26 -13.06
N ARG A 235 -23.39 -1.28 -11.85
CA ARG A 235 -23.52 -0.24 -10.84
C ARG A 235 -22.17 0.15 -10.25
N GLN A 236 -22.21 1.08 -9.34
CA GLN A 236 -21.06 1.56 -8.59
C GLN A 236 -20.51 0.45 -7.70
N LEU A 237 -19.16 0.39 -7.57
CA LEU A 237 -18.48 -0.54 -6.67
C LEU A 237 -17.97 0.19 -5.44
N LEU A 238 -18.06 -0.49 -4.30
CA LEU A 238 -17.29 -0.19 -3.11
C LEU A 238 -16.27 -1.32 -2.90
N ILE A 239 -15.00 -0.98 -2.86
CA ILE A 239 -13.92 -1.94 -2.62
C ILE A 239 -13.32 -1.64 -1.27
N ILE A 240 -13.21 -2.65 -0.42
CA ILE A 240 -12.61 -2.58 0.91
C ILE A 240 -11.36 -3.44 0.91
N PHE A 241 -10.25 -2.89 1.40
CA PHE A 241 -8.97 -3.56 1.41
C PHE A 241 -8.07 -3.10 2.55
N ASN A 242 -7.06 -3.90 2.82
CA ASN A 242 -6.01 -3.61 3.80
C ASN A 242 -4.68 -3.36 3.07
N TRP A 243 -3.84 -2.48 3.60
CA TRP A 243 -2.58 -2.09 2.96
C TRP A 243 -1.54 -1.64 3.99
N PHE A 244 -0.28 -1.56 3.58
CA PHE A 244 0.77 -0.95 4.39
C PHE A 244 1.01 0.49 3.98
N ASP A 245 0.95 1.39 4.96
CA ASP A 245 1.38 2.78 4.79
C ASP A 245 2.77 3.00 5.41
N ILE A 246 3.38 4.13 5.07
CA ILE A 246 4.59 4.64 5.70
C ILE A 246 4.18 5.87 6.51
N PRO A 247 4.44 5.90 7.83
CA PRO A 247 4.17 7.08 8.65
C PRO A 247 4.80 8.34 8.05
N SER A 248 4.07 9.44 8.06
CA SER A 248 4.54 10.70 7.47
C SER A 248 5.81 11.27 8.13
N ASN A 249 6.11 10.83 9.35
CA ASN A 249 7.29 11.20 10.11
C ASN A 249 8.44 10.17 9.99
N ASP A 250 8.27 9.12 9.18
CA ASP A 250 9.32 8.12 8.97
C ASP A 250 10.46 8.72 8.15
N THR A 251 11.67 8.59 8.67
CA THR A 251 12.91 9.06 8.03
C THR A 251 13.85 7.92 7.65
N GLY A 252 13.37 6.69 7.71
CA GLY A 252 14.14 5.50 7.39
C GLY A 252 14.55 5.42 5.92
N ASP A 253 15.48 4.55 5.63
CA ASP A 253 16.12 4.41 4.33
C ASP A 253 15.71 3.14 3.58
N VAL A 254 15.52 2.04 4.31
CA VAL A 254 15.35 0.69 3.75
C VAL A 254 14.28 -0.06 4.50
N PHE A 255 13.51 -0.89 3.80
CA PHE A 255 12.61 -1.85 4.45
C PHE A 255 13.37 -3.14 4.75
N THR A 256 13.18 -3.63 5.95
CA THR A 256 13.73 -4.89 6.47
C THR A 256 12.65 -5.66 7.20
N VAL A 257 12.99 -6.76 7.85
CA VAL A 257 12.08 -7.49 8.74
C VAL A 257 11.50 -6.58 9.84
N ASP A 258 12.29 -5.67 10.38
CA ASP A 258 11.88 -4.76 11.46
C ASP A 258 10.97 -3.62 10.98
N SER A 259 10.75 -3.52 9.66
CA SER A 259 9.83 -2.54 9.08
C SER A 259 8.37 -2.94 9.24
N TYR A 260 8.10 -4.22 9.42
CA TYR A 260 6.74 -4.76 9.49
C TYR A 260 6.25 -4.89 10.93
N PRO A 261 4.97 -4.61 11.22
CA PRO A 261 4.38 -4.96 12.51
C PRO A 261 4.50 -6.46 12.78
N SER A 262 4.76 -6.83 14.03
CA SER A 262 5.00 -8.24 14.43
C SER A 262 3.78 -9.14 14.13
N GLU A 263 2.60 -8.59 14.21
CA GLU A 263 1.33 -9.28 13.94
C GLU A 263 1.19 -9.70 12.48
N SER A 264 1.88 -8.99 11.56
CA SER A 264 1.81 -9.21 10.12
C SER A 264 2.64 -10.40 9.63
N PHE A 265 3.51 -10.99 10.47
CA PHE A 265 4.48 -11.99 10.03
C PHE A 265 3.88 -13.31 9.56
N LYS A 266 2.62 -13.60 9.88
CA LYS A 266 1.97 -14.86 9.50
C LYS A 266 1.49 -14.87 8.05
N SER A 267 0.81 -13.81 7.62
CA SER A 267 0.04 -13.83 6.36
C SER A 267 0.14 -12.55 5.53
N ASP A 268 0.50 -11.41 6.14
CA ASP A 268 0.27 -10.10 5.53
C ASP A 268 1.48 -9.62 4.73
N ILE A 269 2.69 -10.10 5.06
CA ILE A 269 3.90 -9.70 4.36
C ILE A 269 3.86 -10.20 2.92
N PRO A 270 3.97 -9.32 1.92
CA PRO A 270 3.87 -9.69 0.53
C PRO A 270 5.07 -10.51 0.06
N LEU A 271 4.83 -11.36 -0.93
CA LEU A 271 5.90 -11.99 -1.69
C LEU A 271 6.31 -11.08 -2.85
N LEU A 272 7.60 -11.00 -3.11
CA LEU A 272 8.16 -10.43 -4.32
C LEU A 272 7.81 -11.31 -5.53
N PRO A 273 7.89 -10.80 -6.78
CA PRO A 273 7.73 -11.63 -7.97
C PRO A 273 8.66 -12.83 -8.01
N SER A 274 9.84 -12.73 -7.41
CA SER A 274 10.79 -13.84 -7.22
C SER A 274 10.32 -14.95 -6.29
N GLY A 275 9.19 -14.76 -5.57
CA GLY A 275 8.69 -15.67 -4.56
C GLY A 275 9.34 -15.51 -3.17
N VAL A 276 10.30 -14.61 -3.02
CA VAL A 276 10.90 -14.30 -1.71
C VAL A 276 9.97 -13.37 -0.94
N ARG A 277 9.85 -13.58 0.37
CA ARG A 277 9.09 -12.70 1.25
C ARG A 277 9.81 -11.36 1.37
N ALA A 278 9.07 -10.26 1.28
CA ALA A 278 9.64 -8.92 1.31
C ALA A 278 10.39 -8.60 2.62
N SER A 279 9.99 -9.21 3.75
CA SER A 279 10.70 -9.09 5.02
C SER A 279 12.08 -9.76 5.06
N ASP A 280 12.34 -10.68 4.13
CA ASP A 280 13.58 -11.47 4.11
C ASP A 280 14.63 -10.84 3.18
N THR A 281 14.40 -9.58 2.81
CA THR A 281 15.26 -8.80 1.90
C THR A 281 15.61 -7.45 2.49
N LEU A 282 16.67 -6.82 1.97
CA LEU A 282 16.91 -5.39 2.11
C LEU A 282 16.20 -4.70 0.95
N ASP A 283 15.04 -4.10 1.25
CA ASP A 283 14.15 -3.59 0.21
C ASP A 283 14.28 -2.08 0.06
N PHE A 284 14.97 -1.66 -1.00
CA PHE A 284 15.18 -0.26 -1.37
C PHE A 284 14.21 0.24 -2.44
N ARG A 285 13.21 -0.56 -2.81
CA ARG A 285 12.29 -0.19 -3.87
C ARG A 285 11.51 1.08 -3.53
N PRO A 286 11.45 2.05 -4.46
CA PRO A 286 10.60 3.22 -4.27
C PRO A 286 9.11 2.84 -4.36
N ARG A 287 8.27 3.62 -3.69
CA ARG A 287 6.80 3.49 -3.73
C ARG A 287 6.19 4.61 -4.53
N VAL A 288 5.16 4.29 -5.31
CA VAL A 288 4.28 5.33 -5.86
C VAL A 288 3.49 5.98 -4.73
N PRO A 289 3.25 7.30 -4.78
CA PRO A 289 2.37 7.98 -3.83
C PRO A 289 0.91 7.59 -4.08
N ARG A 290 -0.01 7.93 -3.14
CA ARG A 290 -1.45 7.79 -3.36
C ARG A 290 -1.85 8.51 -4.66
N PHE A 291 -2.55 7.81 -5.54
CA PHE A 291 -3.07 8.40 -6.78
C PHE A 291 -4.32 9.23 -6.49
N THR A 292 -4.27 10.50 -6.82
CA THR A 292 -5.37 11.47 -6.56
C THR A 292 -5.83 12.20 -7.81
N ALA A 293 -5.16 11.99 -8.96
CA ALA A 293 -5.51 12.67 -10.19
C ALA A 293 -6.87 12.19 -10.73
N THR A 294 -7.68 13.12 -11.17
CA THR A 294 -9.00 12.86 -11.77
C THR A 294 -8.98 12.93 -13.30
N ASN A 295 -7.86 13.34 -13.87
CA ASN A 295 -7.69 13.60 -15.31
C ASN A 295 -6.59 12.73 -15.95
N ALA A 296 -6.26 11.61 -15.34
CA ALA A 296 -5.26 10.67 -15.84
C ALA A 296 -5.61 9.24 -15.44
N SER A 297 -5.03 8.26 -16.14
CA SER A 297 -5.08 6.86 -15.74
C SER A 297 -4.02 6.60 -14.67
N PRO A 298 -4.34 5.88 -13.57
CA PRO A 298 -3.35 5.43 -12.61
C PRO A 298 -2.31 4.51 -13.22
N PHE A 299 -2.64 3.86 -14.34
CA PHE A 299 -1.74 2.94 -15.05
C PHE A 299 -0.90 3.62 -16.13
N ALA A 300 -1.08 4.92 -16.38
CA ALA A 300 -0.19 5.65 -17.27
C ALA A 300 1.22 5.73 -16.68
N PHE A 301 2.23 5.66 -17.55
CA PHE A 301 3.63 5.77 -17.11
C PHE A 301 3.91 7.08 -16.37
N SER A 302 3.33 8.18 -16.86
CA SER A 302 3.45 9.51 -16.23
C SER A 302 2.80 9.63 -14.85
N SER A 303 1.94 8.69 -14.47
CA SER A 303 1.30 8.66 -13.15
C SER A 303 2.20 8.07 -12.05
N ARG A 304 3.33 7.46 -12.44
CA ARG A 304 4.31 6.86 -11.53
C ARG A 304 5.43 7.84 -11.24
N ASN A 305 5.22 8.73 -10.27
CA ASN A 305 6.21 9.71 -9.85
C ASN A 305 6.73 9.37 -8.45
N PHE A 306 7.99 8.97 -8.35
CA PHE A 306 8.63 8.59 -7.10
C PHE A 306 9.27 9.77 -6.36
N THR A 307 9.33 10.96 -6.96
CA THR A 307 9.99 12.14 -6.40
C THR A 307 9.06 13.03 -5.59
N ALA A 308 7.75 12.85 -5.71
CA ALA A 308 6.74 13.68 -5.06
C ALA A 308 6.45 13.29 -3.60
N SER A 309 7.19 12.35 -3.04
CA SER A 309 7.03 11.92 -1.65
C SER A 309 7.53 12.99 -0.70
N THR A 310 6.77 13.29 0.34
CA THR A 310 7.22 14.11 1.47
C THR A 310 8.38 13.47 2.24
N ASN A 311 8.56 12.17 2.08
CA ASN A 311 9.70 11.41 2.59
C ASN A 311 10.61 11.05 1.41
N PRO A 312 11.78 11.71 1.27
CA PRO A 312 12.73 11.39 0.22
C PRO A 312 13.17 9.94 0.37
N GLN A 313 12.84 9.14 -0.63
CA GLN A 313 13.29 7.75 -0.67
C GLN A 313 14.66 7.69 -1.32
N LEU A 314 15.55 6.89 -0.76
CA LEU A 314 16.76 6.52 -1.46
C LEU A 314 16.35 5.64 -2.64
N VAL A 315 16.45 6.18 -3.85
CA VAL A 315 16.25 5.43 -5.08
C VAL A 315 17.59 5.00 -5.58
N VAL A 316 17.83 3.69 -5.57
CA VAL A 316 19.02 3.13 -6.20
C VAL A 316 18.87 3.26 -7.71
N THR A 317 19.81 3.92 -8.35
CA THR A 317 19.78 4.12 -9.80
C THR A 317 19.97 2.77 -10.51
N PRO A 318 19.12 2.43 -11.50
CA PRO A 318 19.31 1.23 -12.29
C PRO A 318 20.70 1.21 -12.97
N GLN A 319 21.32 0.04 -13.01
CA GLN A 319 22.65 -0.20 -13.60
C GLN A 319 23.84 0.41 -12.85
N GLU A 320 23.60 1.06 -11.70
CA GLU A 320 24.69 1.51 -10.83
C GLU A 320 25.05 0.45 -9.78
N SER A 321 26.34 0.45 -9.41
CA SER A 321 26.83 -0.46 -8.37
C SER A 321 26.60 0.12 -6.99
N SER A 322 26.07 -0.69 -6.09
CA SER A 322 25.92 -0.34 -4.68
C SER A 322 26.62 -1.39 -3.81
N LEU A 323 27.46 -0.94 -2.87
CA LEU A 323 28.07 -1.79 -1.87
C LEU A 323 27.33 -1.60 -0.54
N ILE A 324 26.73 -2.67 -0.04
CA ILE A 324 25.92 -2.64 1.18
C ILE A 324 26.58 -3.55 2.22
N GLY A 325 26.96 -2.96 3.36
CA GLY A 325 27.35 -3.73 4.55
C GLY A 325 26.15 -3.91 5.46
N TYR A 326 25.88 -5.15 5.87
CA TYR A 326 24.78 -5.45 6.78
C TYR A 326 25.14 -6.60 7.71
N GLU A 327 24.47 -6.63 8.87
CA GLU A 327 24.50 -7.75 9.80
C GLU A 327 23.18 -8.52 9.68
N TYR A 328 23.23 -9.81 9.84
CA TYR A 328 22.04 -10.66 9.78
C TYR A 328 22.09 -11.78 10.81
N TYR A 329 20.92 -12.23 11.23
CA TYR A 329 20.80 -13.39 12.09
C TYR A 329 20.77 -14.67 11.24
N LEU A 330 21.55 -15.65 11.63
CA LEU A 330 21.44 -16.97 11.02
C LEU A 330 20.09 -17.59 11.42
N PRO A 331 19.31 -18.10 10.48
CA PRO A 331 18.06 -18.78 10.81
C PRO A 331 18.37 -20.02 11.65
N ARG A 332 17.64 -20.17 12.76
CA ARG A 332 17.73 -21.36 13.61
C ARG A 332 16.32 -21.82 13.98
N ILE A 333 16.19 -23.13 14.18
CA ILE A 333 14.98 -23.75 14.71
C ILE A 333 15.29 -24.22 16.13
N ASP A 334 14.60 -23.64 17.10
CA ASP A 334 14.71 -24.07 18.50
C ASP A 334 13.53 -25.00 18.84
N LYS A 335 13.82 -26.09 19.53
CA LYS A 335 12.81 -26.99 20.04
C LYS A 335 12.69 -26.81 21.56
N VAL A 336 11.54 -26.36 22.00
CA VAL A 336 11.19 -26.30 23.41
C VAL A 336 10.63 -27.64 23.83
N VAL A 337 11.27 -28.28 24.79
CA VAL A 337 10.79 -29.53 25.38
C VAL A 337 10.35 -29.25 26.82
N ILE A 338 9.07 -29.49 27.08
CA ILE A 338 8.49 -29.38 28.41
C ILE A 338 8.50 -30.80 29.01
N GLY A 339 9.31 -30.99 30.07
CA GLY A 339 9.29 -32.22 30.86
C GLY A 339 8.14 -32.17 31.88
N VAL A 340 7.48 -33.29 32.08
CA VAL A 340 6.56 -33.51 33.22
C VAL A 340 7.41 -34.04 34.36
N ASN A 341 7.43 -33.35 35.51
CA ASN A 341 8.02 -33.82 36.76
C ASN A 341 7.04 -34.76 37.46
#